data_01e472ab721235f89443fef0a7971455
#
_entry.id   01e472ab721235f89443fef0a7971455
#
_cell.length_a   1.000
_cell.length_b   1.000
_cell.length_c   1.000
_cell.angle_alpha   90.00
_cell.angle_beta   90.00
_cell.angle_gamma   90.00
#
_symmetry.space_group_name_H-M   'P 1'
#
loop_
_entity.id
_entity.type
_entity.pdbx_description
1 polymer ?
#
loop_
_entity_poly.entity_id
_entity_poly.type
_entity_poly.pdbx_seq_one_letter_code
_entity_poly.pdbx_strand_id
1 'polypeptide(L)'
;MQTVLLSHSLDHGVLVITVHQDPGIGGRATLLMRISDLVRAYRPEPVVVLLDEPAARGAVVSVVLRVHRLCSRLGTLLSVATHSAPVRRALEANADTAGTRLVVHARADTAVAAAFAAAA
;
A
#
# COMPACT_ATOMS: atom_id res chain seq x y z
N MET A 1 16.79 -16.92 11.63
CA MET A 1 15.57 -16.17 11.91
C MET A 1 14.94 -15.75 10.60
N GLN A 2 13.74 -16.17 10.33
CA GLN A 2 13.04 -15.77 9.10
C GLN A 2 12.47 -14.38 9.29
N THR A 3 12.81 -13.50 8.36
CA THR A 3 12.25 -12.17 8.31
C THR A 3 11.08 -12.16 7.33
N VAL A 4 9.93 -11.70 7.79
CA VAL A 4 8.71 -11.64 6.98
C VAL A 4 8.75 -10.37 6.14
N LEU A 5 8.63 -10.52 4.82
CA LEU A 5 8.61 -9.37 3.91
C LEU A 5 7.34 -8.56 4.08
N LEU A 6 6.19 -9.21 4.11
CA LEU A 6 4.90 -8.55 4.32
C LEU A 6 3.95 -9.47 5.09
N SER A 7 2.95 -8.86 5.70
CA SER A 7 1.83 -9.56 6.32
C SER A 7 0.54 -8.84 5.95
N HIS A 8 -0.60 -9.49 6.16
CA HIS A 8 -1.88 -8.88 5.86
C HIS A 8 -2.96 -9.35 6.84
N SER A 9 -4.00 -8.55 6.93
CA SER A 9 -5.21 -8.87 7.69
C SER A 9 -6.40 -8.20 7.01
N LEU A 10 -7.58 -8.79 7.21
CA LEU A 10 -8.83 -8.17 6.81
C LEU A 10 -9.50 -7.66 8.07
N ASP A 11 -9.67 -6.34 8.19
CA ASP A 11 -10.19 -5.69 9.37
C ASP A 11 -11.42 -4.86 8.99
N HIS A 12 -12.61 -5.31 9.41
CA HIS A 12 -13.88 -4.64 9.13
C HIS A 12 -14.09 -4.29 7.66
N GLY A 13 -13.71 -5.20 6.77
CA GLY A 13 -13.85 -4.99 5.34
C GLY A 13 -12.74 -4.15 4.70
N VAL A 14 -11.65 -3.92 5.42
CA VAL A 14 -10.46 -3.23 4.90
C VAL A 14 -9.31 -4.21 4.84
N LEU A 15 -8.72 -4.39 3.67
CA LEU A 15 -7.51 -5.20 3.53
C LEU A 15 -6.30 -4.37 3.96
N VAL A 16 -5.68 -4.74 5.06
CA VAL A 16 -4.49 -4.07 5.59
C VAL A 16 -3.27 -4.91 5.26
N ILE A 17 -2.36 -4.36 4.48
CA ILE A 17 -1.11 -5.01 4.09
C ILE A 17 0.04 -4.23 4.72
N THR A 18 0.86 -4.90 5.53
CA THR A 18 2.03 -4.28 6.14
C THR A 18 3.30 -4.79 5.46
N VAL A 19 4.09 -3.88 4.91
CA VAL A 19 5.40 -4.21 4.34
C VAL A 19 6.44 -3.96 5.43
N HIS A 20 7.14 -5.02 5.82
CA HIS A 20 8.03 -5.00 6.98
C HIS A 20 9.48 -4.69 6.63
N GLN A 21 9.87 -4.92 5.38
CA GLN A 21 11.26 -4.81 4.95
C GLN A 21 11.37 -4.15 3.59
N ASP A 22 12.52 -3.50 3.37
CA ASP A 22 12.88 -3.00 2.06
C ASP A 22 13.07 -4.20 1.12
N PRO A 23 12.31 -4.28 0.01
CA PRO A 23 12.46 -5.38 -0.92
C PRO A 23 13.78 -5.33 -1.69
N GLY A 24 14.45 -4.16 -1.71
CA GLY A 24 15.59 -3.92 -2.56
C GLY A 24 15.20 -3.93 -4.04
N ILE A 25 16.15 -3.67 -4.92
CA ILE A 25 15.90 -3.65 -6.37
C ILE A 25 15.48 -5.03 -6.85
N GLY A 26 16.15 -6.08 -6.37
CA GLY A 26 15.88 -7.46 -6.80
C GLY A 26 14.57 -8.04 -6.29
N GLY A 27 14.01 -7.49 -5.20
CA GLY A 27 12.78 -7.99 -4.59
C GLY A 27 11.51 -7.26 -4.99
N ARG A 28 11.61 -6.20 -5.79
CA ARG A 28 10.44 -5.39 -6.15
C ARG A 28 9.37 -6.18 -6.88
N ALA A 29 9.76 -7.01 -7.84
CA ALA A 29 8.81 -7.80 -8.61
C ALA A 29 8.05 -8.80 -7.73
N THR A 30 8.73 -9.44 -6.80
CA THR A 30 8.10 -10.38 -5.85
C THR A 30 7.12 -9.66 -4.93
N LEU A 31 7.51 -8.52 -4.39
CA LEU A 31 6.63 -7.73 -3.53
C LEU A 31 5.39 -7.27 -4.29
N LEU A 32 5.58 -6.73 -5.49
CA LEU A 32 4.46 -6.30 -6.34
C LEU A 32 3.51 -7.45 -6.63
N MET A 33 4.02 -8.61 -6.98
CA MET A 33 3.21 -9.78 -7.28
C MET A 33 2.39 -10.21 -6.06
N ARG A 34 3.00 -10.27 -4.88
CA ARG A 34 2.32 -10.70 -3.65
C ARG A 34 1.23 -9.72 -3.25
N ILE A 35 1.50 -8.42 -3.31
CA ILE A 35 0.48 -7.41 -3.01
C ILE A 35 -0.66 -7.47 -4.04
N SER A 36 -0.32 -7.59 -5.32
CA SER A 36 -1.32 -7.67 -6.39
C SER A 36 -2.24 -8.88 -6.23
N ASP A 37 -1.69 -10.02 -5.85
CA ASP A 37 -2.48 -11.22 -5.59
C ASP A 37 -3.46 -11.03 -4.43
N LEU A 38 -3.01 -10.36 -3.35
CA LEU A 38 -3.88 -10.06 -2.21
C LEU A 38 -5.00 -9.10 -2.61
N VAL A 39 -4.68 -8.05 -3.36
CA VAL A 39 -5.68 -7.08 -3.83
C VAL A 39 -6.76 -7.79 -4.64
N ARG A 40 -6.38 -8.67 -5.57
CA ARG A 40 -7.34 -9.41 -6.38
C ARG A 40 -8.15 -10.40 -5.57
N ALA A 41 -7.53 -11.05 -4.59
CA ALA A 41 -8.20 -12.04 -3.75
C ALA A 41 -9.28 -11.43 -2.87
N TYR A 42 -9.09 -10.19 -2.41
CA TYR A 42 -10.00 -9.53 -1.46
C TYR A 42 -10.87 -8.45 -2.08
N ARG A 43 -10.85 -8.29 -3.39
CA ARG A 43 -11.77 -7.34 -4.06
C ARG A 43 -13.22 -7.55 -3.64
N PRO A 44 -14.03 -6.50 -3.57
CA PRO A 44 -13.77 -5.08 -3.86
C PRO A 44 -13.31 -4.26 -2.64
N GLU A 45 -12.82 -4.91 -1.60
CA GLU A 45 -12.50 -4.24 -0.35
C GLU A 45 -11.42 -3.17 -0.54
N PRO A 46 -11.52 -2.01 0.16
CA PRO A 46 -10.46 -1.01 0.12
C PRO A 46 -9.17 -1.57 0.72
N VAL A 47 -8.05 -1.06 0.24
CA VAL A 47 -6.70 -1.54 0.61
C VAL A 47 -5.94 -0.43 1.31
N VAL A 48 -5.32 -0.75 2.43
CA VAL A 48 -4.37 0.11 3.13
C VAL A 48 -3.03 -0.59 3.15
N VAL A 49 -1.99 0.05 2.62
CA VAL A 49 -0.62 -0.44 2.69
C VAL A 49 0.13 0.35 3.76
N LEU A 50 0.61 -0.36 4.76
CA LEU A 50 1.42 0.22 5.83
C LEU A 50 2.89 -0.09 5.55
N LEU A 51 3.73 0.94 5.56
CA LEU A 51 5.17 0.78 5.34
C LEU A 51 5.89 0.95 6.66
N ASP A 52 6.36 -0.15 7.23
CA ASP A 52 7.22 -0.10 8.42
C ASP A 52 8.51 0.65 8.09
N GLU A 53 9.16 1.20 9.08
CA GLU A 53 10.34 2.05 8.89
C GLU A 53 11.41 1.38 8.01
N PRO A 54 11.78 0.09 8.22
CA PRO A 54 12.77 -0.54 7.34
C PRO A 54 12.32 -0.64 5.88
N ALA A 55 11.01 -0.69 5.62
CA ALA A 55 10.46 -0.78 4.27
C ALA A 55 10.34 0.58 3.58
N ALA A 56 10.38 1.67 4.35
CA ALA A 56 10.12 3.02 3.83
C ALA A 56 11.34 3.59 3.10
N ARG A 57 11.68 3.00 1.96
CA ARG A 57 12.81 3.34 1.10
C ARG A 57 12.37 3.57 -0.32
N GLY A 58 13.28 4.05 -1.17
CA GLY A 58 12.97 4.39 -2.55
C GLY A 58 12.43 3.22 -3.38
N ALA A 59 12.90 1.99 -3.13
CA ALA A 59 12.44 0.82 -3.88
C ALA A 59 10.95 0.55 -3.70
N VAL A 60 10.38 0.80 -2.53
CA VAL A 60 8.97 0.55 -2.27
C VAL A 60 8.06 1.55 -2.97
N VAL A 61 8.53 2.75 -3.26
CA VAL A 61 7.73 3.78 -3.93
C VAL A 61 7.22 3.28 -5.28
N SER A 62 8.11 2.70 -6.09
CA SER A 62 7.72 2.19 -7.40
C SER A 62 6.71 1.04 -7.30
N VAL A 63 6.84 0.19 -6.29
CA VAL A 63 5.90 -0.90 -6.04
C VAL A 63 4.52 -0.34 -5.69
N VAL A 64 4.45 0.60 -4.77
CA VAL A 64 3.18 1.22 -4.35
C VAL A 64 2.49 1.91 -5.53
N LEU A 65 3.25 2.63 -6.36
CA LEU A 65 2.67 3.31 -7.52
C LEU A 65 2.09 2.32 -8.53
N ARG A 66 2.72 1.17 -8.73
CA ARG A 66 2.19 0.12 -9.60
C ARG A 66 0.95 -0.53 -9.02
N VAL A 67 0.93 -0.76 -7.70
CA VAL A 67 -0.26 -1.26 -7.01
C VAL A 67 -1.41 -0.26 -7.14
N HIS A 68 -1.12 1.02 -7.04
CA HIS A 68 -2.12 2.07 -7.24
C HIS A 68 -2.75 2.00 -8.64
N ARG A 69 -1.94 1.82 -9.67
CA ARG A 69 -2.47 1.65 -11.04
C ARG A 69 -3.38 0.44 -11.16
N LEU A 70 -2.98 -0.68 -10.55
CA LEU A 70 -3.81 -1.87 -10.52
C LEU A 70 -5.15 -1.60 -9.82
N CYS A 71 -5.11 -1.00 -8.64
CA CYS A 71 -6.31 -0.66 -7.88
C CYS A 71 -7.22 0.28 -8.65
N SER A 72 -6.65 1.26 -9.34
CA SER A 72 -7.42 2.18 -10.18
C SER A 72 -8.18 1.44 -11.28
N ARG A 73 -7.53 0.49 -11.94
CA ARG A 73 -8.17 -0.32 -12.97
C ARG A 73 -9.27 -1.21 -12.41
N LEU A 74 -9.12 -1.65 -11.18
CA LEU A 74 -10.11 -2.52 -10.52
C LEU A 74 -11.21 -1.73 -9.81
N GLY A 75 -11.12 -0.40 -9.76
CA GLY A 75 -12.05 0.42 -9.00
C GLY A 75 -11.90 0.27 -7.50
N THR A 76 -10.74 -0.16 -7.02
CA THR A 76 -10.44 -0.40 -5.61
C THR A 76 -9.72 0.81 -5.04
N LEU A 77 -10.16 1.28 -3.86
CA LEU A 77 -9.50 2.38 -3.17
C LEU A 77 -8.20 1.91 -2.55
N LEU A 78 -7.12 2.68 -2.72
CA LEU A 78 -5.83 2.41 -2.11
C LEU A 78 -5.38 3.60 -1.27
N SER A 79 -4.96 3.32 -0.04
CA SER A 79 -4.32 4.28 0.85
C SER A 79 -2.98 3.71 1.32
N VAL A 80 -2.05 4.60 1.63
CA VAL A 80 -0.71 4.24 2.12
C VAL A 80 -0.41 5.03 3.36
N ALA A 81 0.22 4.41 4.34
CA ALA A 81 0.70 5.10 5.53
C ALA A 81 2.18 4.84 5.75
N THR A 82 2.94 5.89 6.01
CA THR A 82 4.35 5.82 6.35
C THR A 82 4.76 7.04 7.14
N HIS A 83 5.66 6.86 8.11
CA HIS A 83 6.26 7.99 8.85
C HIS A 83 7.31 8.73 8.04
N SER A 84 7.80 8.15 6.95
CA SER A 84 8.83 8.77 6.12
C SER A 84 8.27 9.90 5.29
N ALA A 85 8.59 11.14 5.65
CA ALA A 85 8.17 12.31 4.87
C ALA A 85 8.72 12.29 3.43
N PRO A 86 9.99 11.91 3.18
CA PRO A 86 10.48 11.79 1.81
C PRO A 86 9.68 10.78 0.97
N VAL A 87 9.31 9.62 1.55
CA VAL A 87 8.51 8.62 0.84
C VAL A 87 7.12 9.17 0.55
N ARG A 88 6.48 9.84 1.52
CA ARG A 88 5.16 10.46 1.29
C ARG A 88 5.21 11.46 0.14
N ARG A 89 6.22 12.32 0.12
CA ARG A 89 6.38 13.32 -0.95
C ARG A 89 6.59 12.65 -2.30
N ALA A 90 7.40 11.59 -2.35
CA ALA A 90 7.64 10.86 -3.60
C ALA A 90 6.37 10.20 -4.12
N LEU A 91 5.56 9.62 -3.24
CA LEU A 91 4.28 9.02 -3.63
C LEU A 91 3.30 10.07 -4.15
N GLU A 92 3.15 11.18 -3.45
CA GLU A 92 2.25 12.27 -3.85
C GLU A 92 2.67 12.90 -5.17
N ALA A 93 3.98 13.09 -5.37
CA ALA A 93 4.51 13.71 -6.58
C ALA A 93 4.36 12.84 -7.83
N ASN A 94 4.31 11.52 -7.67
CA ASN A 94 4.33 10.57 -8.79
C ASN A 94 3.04 9.79 -8.95
N ALA A 95 2.06 9.97 -8.07
CA ALA A 95 0.79 9.27 -8.16
C ALA A 95 0.03 9.68 -9.42
N ASP A 96 -0.54 8.68 -10.09
CA ASP A 96 -1.38 8.92 -11.26
C ASP A 96 -2.69 9.57 -10.79
N THR A 97 -3.08 10.65 -11.47
CA THR A 97 -4.31 11.37 -11.16
C THR A 97 -5.50 10.93 -12.03
N ALA A 98 -5.28 10.00 -12.97
CA ALA A 98 -6.29 9.53 -13.91
C ALA A 98 -7.01 8.31 -13.38
N GLY A 99 -7.59 8.20 -12.33
CA GLY A 99 -8.27 7.03 -11.76
C GLY A 99 -8.64 7.28 -10.31
N THR A 100 -8.67 6.24 -9.50
CA THR A 100 -8.91 6.40 -8.07
C THR A 100 -7.72 7.13 -7.44
N ARG A 101 -8.04 8.05 -6.52
CA ARG A 101 -7.02 8.84 -5.87
C ARG A 101 -6.21 7.98 -4.90
N LEU A 102 -4.87 8.14 -4.94
CA LEU A 102 -3.99 7.59 -3.91
C LEU A 102 -3.99 8.55 -2.72
N VAL A 103 -4.38 8.06 -1.56
CA VAL A 103 -4.37 8.84 -0.32
C VAL A 103 -3.17 8.41 0.52
N VAL A 104 -2.35 9.38 0.90
CA VAL A 104 -1.12 9.13 1.66
C VAL A 104 -1.25 9.71 3.06
N HIS A 105 -1.02 8.88 4.06
CA HIS A 105 -1.13 9.25 5.47
C HIS A 105 0.23 9.14 6.16
N ALA A 106 0.40 9.91 7.23
CA ALA A 106 1.58 9.83 8.07
C ALA A 106 1.47 8.73 9.13
N ARG A 107 0.24 8.27 9.44
CA ARG A 107 -0.01 7.34 10.53
C ARG A 107 -0.91 6.19 10.08
N ALA A 108 -0.59 5.00 10.57
CA ALA A 108 -1.34 3.79 10.25
C ALA A 108 -2.80 3.86 10.74
N ASP A 109 -3.00 4.31 11.97
CA ASP A 109 -4.33 4.38 12.56
C ASP A 109 -5.26 5.32 11.77
N THR A 110 -4.74 6.46 11.33
CA THR A 110 -5.49 7.41 10.51
C THR A 110 -5.88 6.80 9.16
N ALA A 111 -4.94 6.09 8.52
CA ALA A 111 -5.20 5.46 7.24
C ALA A 111 -6.29 4.38 7.34
N VAL A 112 -6.20 3.52 8.34
CA VAL A 112 -7.16 2.43 8.54
C VAL A 112 -8.54 2.98 8.88
N ALA A 113 -8.61 3.99 9.76
CA ALA A 113 -9.89 4.62 10.12
C ALA A 113 -10.55 5.29 8.92
N ALA A 114 -9.79 5.99 8.09
CA ALA A 114 -10.31 6.64 6.89
C ALA A 114 -10.82 5.62 5.87
N ALA A 115 -10.10 4.51 5.67
CA ALA A 115 -10.52 3.45 4.77
C ALA A 115 -11.79 2.76 5.26
N PHE A 116 -11.87 2.50 6.56
CA PHE A 116 -13.07 1.92 7.19
C PHE A 116 -14.29 2.84 6.99
N ALA A 117 -14.14 4.13 7.20
CA ALA A 117 -15.22 5.10 7.01
C ALA A 117 -15.66 5.16 5.54
N ALA A 118 -14.73 5.07 4.60
CA ALA A 118 -15.04 5.08 3.17
C ALA A 118 -15.75 3.80 2.72
N ALA A 119 -15.54 2.68 3.40
CA ALA A 119 -16.18 1.40 3.08
C ALA A 119 -17.60 1.28 3.66
N ALA A 120 -17.94 2.12 4.60
CA ALA A 120 -19.26 2.08 5.27
C ALA A 120 -20.41 2.49 4.36
#